data_0cf22462a9f2bf3408be776e55ab5328
#
_entry.id   0cf22462a9f2bf3408be776e55ab5328
#
_cell.length_a   1.000
_cell.length_b   1.000
_cell.length_c   1.000
_cell.angle_alpha   90.00
_cell.angle_beta   90.00
_cell.angle_gamma   90.00
#
_symmetry.space_group_name_H-M   'P 1'
#
loop_
_entity.id
_entity.type
_entity.pdbx_description
1 polymer ?
#
loop_
_entity_poly.entity_id
_entity_poly.type
_entity_poly.pdbx_seq_one_letter_code
_entity_poly.pdbx_strand_id
1 'polypeptide(L)'
;YENNFIDQNKYLELKNKTIQLKKVKKVFLEDAQYYIEDVRKNIIEKLTYNKVYNQGYNINTPINLELQKIATQSLRNGLVSYDRRKGWRGPIKNIKYSKDWYRNIEKKFKLEKSIDWQIVIVKNINQFNSIIETENNLQGVINYKDISWTKKEFKDLFKVGDVIYVKKIDSDSYSLQQLPKINGGMVVMDPFTGRVLALSGGFSFKNSEFNRASQALRQPGSAFKPFVYALALENEYTPSSLILDAPLVLDQGVDLKKWKPENYG
;
A
#
# COMPACT_ATOMS: atom_id res chain seq x y z
N TYR A 1 26.02 -46.44 2.85
CA TYR A 1 27.04 -47.45 3.09
C TYR A 1 26.68 -48.73 2.32
N GLU A 2 25.56 -49.35 2.58
CA GLU A 2 25.12 -50.61 1.92
C GLU A 2 25.06 -50.52 0.38
N ASN A 3 24.78 -49.34 -0.16
CA ASN A 3 24.75 -49.07 -1.61
C ASN A 3 26.09 -48.55 -2.18
N ASN A 4 27.18 -48.60 -1.42
CA ASN A 4 28.52 -48.15 -1.78
C ASN A 4 28.66 -46.65 -2.13
N PHE A 5 27.72 -45.80 -1.75
CA PHE A 5 27.82 -44.35 -1.95
C PHE A 5 28.79 -43.65 -1.00
N ILE A 6 29.04 -44.28 0.18
CA ILE A 6 29.97 -43.81 1.20
C ILE A 6 30.70 -45.00 1.83
N ASP A 7 31.94 -44.82 2.30
CA ASP A 7 32.69 -45.81 3.02
C ASP A 7 32.22 -45.95 4.50
N GLN A 8 32.68 -46.98 5.18
CA GLN A 8 32.26 -47.30 6.56
C GLN A 8 32.64 -46.20 7.55
N ASN A 9 33.81 -45.56 7.38
CA ASN A 9 34.27 -44.51 8.30
C ASN A 9 33.37 -43.26 8.13
N LYS A 10 33.06 -42.91 6.91
CA LYS A 10 32.16 -41.79 6.58
C LYS A 10 30.73 -42.06 7.08
N TYR A 11 30.25 -43.28 6.98
CA TYR A 11 28.97 -43.70 7.54
C TYR A 11 28.91 -43.48 9.05
N LEU A 12 29.92 -43.92 9.80
CA LEU A 12 29.99 -43.77 11.26
C LEU A 12 30.09 -42.29 11.68
N GLU A 13 30.88 -41.48 10.95
CA GLU A 13 30.97 -40.04 11.15
C GLU A 13 29.58 -39.36 10.98
N LEU A 14 28.90 -39.65 9.88
CA LEU A 14 27.63 -39.02 9.52
C LEU A 14 26.48 -39.52 10.41
N LYS A 15 26.48 -40.78 10.84
CA LYS A 15 25.45 -41.33 11.73
C LYS A 15 25.39 -40.62 13.08
N ASN A 16 26.52 -40.16 13.61
CA ASN A 16 26.61 -39.43 14.86
C ASN A 16 26.53 -37.90 14.71
N LYS A 17 26.49 -37.41 13.48
CA LYS A 17 26.44 -35.97 13.20
C LYS A 17 25.01 -35.44 13.30
N THR A 18 24.81 -34.49 14.20
CA THR A 18 23.52 -33.80 14.31
C THR A 18 23.21 -33.03 13.02
N ILE A 19 22.07 -33.31 12.39
CA ILE A 19 21.63 -32.61 11.20
C ILE A 19 21.30 -31.16 11.56
N GLN A 20 22.12 -30.23 11.08
CA GLN A 20 21.85 -28.80 11.23
C GLN A 20 20.97 -28.34 10.07
N LEU A 21 19.71 -28.08 10.36
CA LEU A 21 18.80 -27.49 9.39
C LEU A 21 19.15 -26.01 9.21
N LYS A 22 19.58 -25.63 8.00
CA LYS A 22 19.76 -24.24 7.64
C LYS A 22 18.38 -23.60 7.46
N LYS A 23 17.92 -22.86 8.47
CA LYS A 23 16.71 -22.05 8.36
C LYS A 23 17.00 -20.90 7.39
N VAL A 24 16.52 -21.00 6.18
CA VAL A 24 16.52 -19.86 5.25
C VAL A 24 15.52 -18.85 5.78
N LYS A 25 16.02 -17.71 6.28
CA LYS A 25 15.14 -16.56 6.59
C LYS A 25 14.60 -16.04 5.27
N LYS A 26 13.33 -16.31 4.98
CA LYS A 26 12.64 -15.60 3.91
C LYS A 26 12.55 -14.13 4.30
N VAL A 27 13.31 -13.28 3.63
CA VAL A 27 13.16 -11.84 3.77
C VAL A 27 11.91 -11.44 2.99
N PHE A 28 10.89 -11.04 3.71
CA PHE A 28 9.63 -10.60 3.14
C PHE A 28 9.59 -9.07 3.19
N LEU A 29 9.62 -8.45 2.02
CA LEU A 29 9.62 -6.98 1.88
C LEU A 29 8.16 -6.50 1.75
N GLU A 30 7.53 -6.21 2.89
CA GLU A 30 6.11 -5.82 2.92
C GLU A 30 5.79 -4.58 2.08
N ASP A 31 6.68 -3.59 2.05
CA ASP A 31 6.48 -2.38 1.25
C ASP A 31 6.63 -2.60 -0.26
N ALA A 32 7.27 -3.70 -0.69
CA ALA A 32 7.52 -4.01 -2.09
C ALA A 32 6.53 -5.03 -2.70
N GLN A 33 5.47 -5.42 -1.99
CA GLN A 33 4.57 -6.49 -2.44
C GLN A 33 3.94 -6.21 -3.79
N TYR A 34 3.45 -5.00 -4.04
CA TYR A 34 2.90 -4.62 -5.34
C TYR A 34 3.95 -4.72 -6.45
N TYR A 35 5.17 -4.29 -6.18
CA TYR A 35 6.28 -4.38 -7.14
C TYR A 35 6.63 -5.84 -7.45
N ILE A 36 6.82 -6.65 -6.42
CA ILE A 36 7.19 -8.07 -6.54
C ILE A 36 6.09 -8.85 -7.27
N GLU A 37 4.82 -8.59 -6.97
CA GLU A 37 3.69 -9.25 -7.63
C GLU A 37 3.58 -8.84 -9.10
N ASP A 38 3.86 -7.60 -9.43
CA ASP A 38 3.89 -7.13 -10.81
C ASP A 38 5.02 -7.81 -11.61
N VAL A 39 6.22 -7.88 -11.03
CA VAL A 39 7.36 -8.63 -11.59
C VAL A 39 7.00 -10.10 -11.77
N ARG A 40 6.41 -10.74 -10.75
CA ARG A 40 6.00 -12.15 -10.80
C ARG A 40 5.03 -12.42 -11.97
N LYS A 41 4.01 -11.58 -12.14
CA LYS A 41 3.03 -11.70 -13.23
C LYS A 41 3.72 -11.57 -14.59
N ASN A 42 4.55 -10.55 -14.78
CA ASN A 42 5.28 -10.33 -16.04
C ASN A 42 6.20 -11.50 -16.40
N ILE A 43 6.83 -12.12 -15.42
CA ILE A 43 7.72 -13.26 -15.67
C ILE A 43 6.92 -14.53 -15.99
N ILE A 44 5.81 -14.77 -15.32
CA ILE A 44 4.93 -15.90 -15.62
C ILE A 44 4.38 -15.80 -17.06
N GLU A 45 4.00 -14.60 -17.47
CA GLU A 45 3.52 -14.33 -18.84
C GLU A 45 4.59 -14.68 -19.89
N LYS A 46 5.86 -14.35 -19.62
CA LYS A 46 6.98 -14.62 -20.54
C LYS A 46 7.49 -16.06 -20.50
N LEU A 47 7.52 -16.70 -19.33
CA LEU A 47 8.20 -17.99 -19.13
C LEU A 47 7.26 -19.15 -18.82
N THR A 48 6.00 -18.93 -18.59
CA THR A 48 4.99 -19.85 -18.05
C THR A 48 5.17 -20.16 -16.55
N TYR A 49 4.08 -20.48 -15.88
CA TYR A 49 4.03 -20.80 -14.45
C TYR A 49 4.99 -21.93 -14.04
N ASN A 50 4.96 -23.05 -14.80
CA ASN A 50 5.77 -24.23 -14.50
C ASN A 50 7.28 -23.95 -14.57
N LYS A 51 7.72 -23.18 -15.54
CA LYS A 51 9.14 -22.81 -15.64
C LYS A 51 9.57 -21.95 -14.46
N VAL A 52 8.79 -20.91 -14.12
CA VAL A 52 9.11 -19.96 -13.05
C VAL A 52 9.29 -20.67 -11.71
N TYR A 53 8.42 -21.63 -11.38
CA TYR A 53 8.45 -22.28 -10.06
C TYR A 53 9.29 -23.55 -9.97
N ASN A 54 9.61 -24.19 -11.10
CA ASN A 54 10.33 -25.47 -11.10
C ASN A 54 11.78 -25.36 -11.53
N GLN A 55 12.23 -24.27 -12.16
CA GLN A 55 13.59 -24.17 -12.74
C GLN A 55 14.55 -23.25 -11.94
N GLY A 56 14.10 -22.59 -10.87
CA GLY A 56 14.98 -21.85 -9.95
C GLY A 56 15.66 -20.62 -10.58
N TYR A 57 14.91 -19.64 -11.06
CA TYR A 57 15.45 -18.41 -11.64
C TYR A 57 15.96 -17.41 -10.61
N ASN A 58 17.05 -16.74 -10.93
CA ASN A 58 17.48 -15.50 -10.29
C ASN A 58 16.94 -14.31 -11.07
N ILE A 59 16.13 -13.48 -10.43
CA ILE A 59 15.46 -12.34 -11.05
C ILE A 59 16.04 -11.05 -10.49
N ASN A 60 16.78 -10.31 -11.31
CA ASN A 60 17.32 -9.01 -10.96
C ASN A 60 16.35 -7.91 -11.41
N THR A 61 16.00 -7.02 -10.52
CA THR A 61 15.11 -5.89 -10.77
C THR A 61 15.79 -4.58 -10.41
N PRO A 62 15.41 -3.46 -11.03
CA PRO A 62 15.98 -2.14 -10.71
C PRO A 62 15.41 -1.52 -9.42
N ILE A 63 14.63 -2.26 -8.62
CA ILE A 63 14.04 -1.73 -7.40
C ILE A 63 15.10 -1.12 -6.46
N ASN A 64 14.82 0.09 -5.97
CA ASN A 64 15.57 0.71 -4.88
C ASN A 64 14.71 0.63 -3.60
N LEU A 65 15.18 -0.09 -2.59
CA LEU A 65 14.39 -0.36 -1.38
C LEU A 65 14.12 0.89 -0.55
N GLU A 66 15.01 1.87 -0.55
CA GLU A 66 14.80 3.13 0.15
C GLU A 66 13.72 3.96 -0.55
N LEU A 67 13.83 4.12 -1.86
CA LEU A 67 12.79 4.79 -2.66
C LEU A 67 11.46 4.07 -2.57
N GLN A 68 11.46 2.73 -2.54
CA GLN A 68 10.23 1.93 -2.37
C GLN A 68 9.54 2.24 -1.04
N LYS A 69 10.29 2.30 0.06
CA LYS A 69 9.76 2.64 1.37
C LYS A 69 9.21 4.08 1.39
N ILE A 70 9.96 5.04 0.84
CA ILE A 70 9.54 6.44 0.75
C ILE A 70 8.27 6.57 -0.10
N ALA A 71 8.21 5.95 -1.27
CA ALA A 71 7.06 5.98 -2.17
C ALA A 71 5.80 5.40 -1.50
N THR A 72 5.92 4.23 -0.88
CA THR A 72 4.81 3.58 -0.18
C THR A 72 4.30 4.45 0.98
N GLN A 73 5.20 5.01 1.79
CA GLN A 73 4.82 5.87 2.90
C GLN A 73 4.20 7.19 2.42
N SER A 74 4.72 7.79 1.37
CA SER A 74 4.18 9.03 0.78
C SER A 74 2.77 8.81 0.23
N LEU A 75 2.55 7.71 -0.50
CA LEU A 75 1.23 7.34 -0.98
C LEU A 75 0.26 7.14 0.19
N ARG A 76 0.63 6.37 1.22
CA ARG A 76 -0.19 6.15 2.41
C ARG A 76 -0.56 7.45 3.11
N ASN A 77 0.41 8.33 3.31
CA ASN A 77 0.19 9.64 3.95
C ASN A 77 -0.78 10.50 3.13
N GLY A 78 -0.62 10.53 1.81
CA GLY A 78 -1.52 11.26 0.91
C GLY A 78 -2.96 10.72 0.98
N LEU A 79 -3.13 9.40 0.95
CA LEU A 79 -4.44 8.75 1.04
C LEU A 79 -5.12 9.03 2.39
N VAL A 80 -4.38 8.93 3.51
CA VAL A 80 -4.89 9.24 4.85
C VAL A 80 -5.28 10.72 4.95
N SER A 81 -4.42 11.61 4.48
CA SER A 81 -4.69 13.06 4.51
C SER A 81 -5.93 13.42 3.71
N TYR A 82 -6.10 12.85 2.52
CA TYR A 82 -7.29 13.05 1.71
C TYR A 82 -8.54 12.49 2.39
N ASP A 83 -8.47 11.26 2.90
CA ASP A 83 -9.60 10.58 3.52
C ASP A 83 -10.10 11.30 4.78
N ARG A 84 -9.18 11.84 5.60
CA ARG A 84 -9.50 12.65 6.78
C ARG A 84 -10.35 13.89 6.47
N ARG A 85 -10.20 14.49 5.28
CA ARG A 85 -11.04 15.62 4.85
C ARG A 85 -12.52 15.26 4.69
N LYS A 86 -12.82 13.96 4.55
CA LYS A 86 -14.19 13.42 4.50
C LYS A 86 -14.77 13.13 5.90
N GLY A 87 -13.98 13.34 6.96
CA GLY A 87 -14.37 13.18 8.34
C GLY A 87 -14.32 11.74 8.86
N TRP A 88 -14.62 11.60 10.13
CA TRP A 88 -14.64 10.32 10.83
C TRP A 88 -15.87 9.48 10.48
N ARG A 89 -15.69 8.20 10.22
CA ARG A 89 -16.73 7.24 9.80
C ARG A 89 -17.14 6.24 10.86
N GLY A 90 -16.58 6.35 12.06
CA GLY A 90 -16.86 5.43 13.16
C GLY A 90 -15.77 4.39 13.40
N PRO A 91 -15.92 3.63 14.50
CA PRO A 91 -14.97 2.57 14.88
C PRO A 91 -15.02 1.39 13.92
N ILE A 92 -14.02 0.53 14.00
CA ILE A 92 -13.98 -0.75 13.28
C ILE A 92 -15.20 -1.61 13.70
N LYS A 93 -15.44 -1.67 15.01
CA LYS A 93 -16.54 -2.41 15.63
C LYS A 93 -16.71 -1.92 17.06
N ASN A 94 -17.92 -2.04 17.62
CA ASN A 94 -18.15 -1.96 19.08
C ASN A 94 -18.32 -3.37 19.62
N ILE A 95 -17.65 -3.69 20.71
CA ILE A 95 -17.68 -5.01 21.34
C ILE A 95 -17.82 -4.89 22.86
N LYS A 96 -18.44 -5.88 23.49
CA LYS A 96 -18.35 -6.03 24.94
C LYS A 96 -16.92 -6.42 25.31
N TYR A 97 -16.31 -5.69 26.24
CA TYR A 97 -14.96 -5.99 26.69
C TYR A 97 -14.83 -7.40 27.29
N SER A 98 -13.77 -8.09 26.90
CA SER A 98 -13.32 -9.36 27.49
C SER A 98 -11.78 -9.37 27.48
N LYS A 99 -11.12 -10.16 28.32
CA LYS A 99 -9.66 -10.27 28.33
C LYS A 99 -9.06 -10.71 26.99
N ASP A 100 -9.81 -11.50 26.21
CA ASP A 100 -9.40 -12.01 24.90
C ASP A 100 -9.99 -11.22 23.72
N TRP A 101 -10.42 -9.98 23.94
CA TRP A 101 -11.08 -9.15 22.91
C TRP A 101 -10.30 -9.07 21.60
N TYR A 102 -8.97 -8.98 21.69
CA TYR A 102 -8.09 -8.80 20.55
C TYR A 102 -8.08 -10.03 19.62
N ARG A 103 -8.03 -11.24 20.15
CA ARG A 103 -7.99 -12.49 19.37
C ARG A 103 -9.14 -12.61 18.37
N ASN A 104 -10.32 -12.12 18.73
CA ASN A 104 -11.51 -12.14 17.90
C ASN A 104 -11.47 -11.11 16.76
N ILE A 105 -10.62 -10.10 16.89
CA ILE A 105 -10.53 -8.96 15.97
C ILE A 105 -9.30 -9.07 15.06
N GLU A 106 -8.19 -9.58 15.58
CA GLU A 106 -6.89 -9.60 14.91
C GLU A 106 -6.94 -10.21 13.51
N LYS A 107 -7.48 -11.40 13.37
CA LYS A 107 -7.49 -12.13 12.08
C LYS A 107 -8.06 -11.32 10.94
N LYS A 108 -9.09 -10.51 11.21
CA LYS A 108 -9.83 -9.78 10.19
C LYS A 108 -9.28 -8.37 9.94
N PHE A 109 -8.77 -7.71 10.97
CA PHE A 109 -8.50 -6.28 10.92
C PHE A 109 -7.02 -5.91 11.10
N LYS A 110 -6.12 -6.84 11.48
CA LYS A 110 -4.68 -6.58 11.56
C LYS A 110 -4.10 -6.22 10.21
N LEU A 111 -3.43 -5.11 10.15
CA LEU A 111 -2.74 -4.61 8.97
C LEU A 111 -1.35 -5.26 8.83
N GLU A 112 -0.66 -5.00 7.70
CA GLU A 112 0.74 -5.36 7.50
C GLU A 112 1.63 -4.63 8.52
N LYS A 113 2.76 -5.24 8.89
CA LYS A 113 3.72 -4.65 9.85
C LYS A 113 4.33 -3.33 9.36
N SER A 114 4.38 -3.14 8.04
CA SER A 114 4.85 -1.89 7.44
C SER A 114 3.89 -0.71 7.65
N ILE A 115 2.65 -0.98 8.13
CA ILE A 115 1.71 0.03 8.59
C ILE A 115 1.80 0.05 10.12
N ASP A 116 2.40 1.09 10.67
CA ASP A 116 2.69 1.27 12.10
C ASP A 116 1.45 1.62 12.94
N TRP A 117 0.29 1.07 12.54
CA TRP A 117 -0.96 1.25 13.26
C TRP A 117 -1.29 0.02 14.10
N GLN A 118 -1.90 0.29 15.25
CA GLN A 118 -2.33 -0.73 16.20
C GLN A 118 -3.85 -0.72 16.32
N ILE A 119 -4.41 -1.87 16.66
CA ILE A 119 -5.82 -2.00 17.01
C ILE A 119 -5.91 -1.89 18.53
N VAL A 120 -6.78 -1.02 19.01
CA VAL A 120 -7.00 -0.79 20.43
C VAL A 120 -8.50 -0.74 20.75
N ILE A 121 -8.84 -0.94 22.02
CA ILE A 121 -10.22 -0.82 22.51
C ILE A 121 -10.35 0.40 23.42
N VAL A 122 -11.43 1.14 23.27
CA VAL A 122 -11.76 2.30 24.13
C VAL A 122 -12.30 1.79 25.46
N LYS A 123 -11.62 2.14 26.56
CA LYS A 123 -11.96 1.73 27.93
C LYS A 123 -12.71 2.79 28.69
N ASN A 124 -12.34 4.07 28.51
CA ASN A 124 -12.98 5.19 29.17
C ASN A 124 -12.94 6.43 28.29
N ILE A 125 -13.89 7.33 28.49
CA ILE A 125 -14.05 8.57 27.74
C ILE A 125 -14.18 9.70 28.77
N ASN A 126 -13.22 10.59 28.74
CA ASN A 126 -13.21 11.81 29.55
C ASN A 126 -13.47 13.04 28.64
N GLN A 127 -13.63 14.19 29.24
CA GLN A 127 -13.89 15.44 28.51
C GLN A 127 -12.76 15.79 27.55
N PHE A 128 -11.49 15.58 27.91
CA PHE A 128 -10.31 16.03 27.14
C PHE A 128 -9.45 14.90 26.58
N ASN A 129 -9.75 13.65 26.91
CA ASN A 129 -9.03 12.49 26.45
C ASN A 129 -9.87 11.22 26.48
N SER A 130 -9.36 10.18 25.84
CA SER A 130 -9.92 8.83 25.92
C SER A 130 -8.84 7.84 26.32
N ILE A 131 -9.17 6.95 27.26
CA ILE A 131 -8.29 5.86 27.71
C ILE A 131 -8.56 4.65 26.81
N ILE A 132 -7.50 4.11 26.26
CA ILE A 132 -7.52 2.93 25.40
C ILE A 132 -6.69 1.80 26.01
N GLU A 133 -6.93 0.58 25.53
CA GLU A 133 -6.15 -0.60 25.88
C GLU A 133 -5.64 -1.29 24.62
N THR A 134 -4.35 -1.61 24.60
CA THR A 134 -3.67 -2.30 23.49
C THR A 134 -3.86 -3.82 23.58
N GLU A 135 -3.37 -4.54 22.55
CA GLU A 135 -3.36 -6.02 22.51
C GLU A 135 -2.64 -6.67 23.70
N ASN A 136 -1.64 -5.99 24.26
CA ASN A 136 -0.86 -6.46 25.41
C ASN A 136 -1.42 -6.01 26.76
N ASN A 137 -2.66 -5.54 26.81
CA ASN A 137 -3.34 -4.99 27.99
C ASN A 137 -2.64 -3.76 28.57
N LEU A 138 -1.82 -3.05 27.77
CA LEU A 138 -1.23 -1.79 28.18
C LEU A 138 -2.23 -0.66 27.95
N GLN A 139 -2.35 0.22 28.90
CA GLN A 139 -3.17 1.42 28.77
C GLN A 139 -2.42 2.51 28.00
N GLY A 140 -3.18 3.30 27.25
CA GLY A 140 -2.71 4.46 26.55
C GLY A 140 -3.78 5.53 26.48
N VAL A 141 -3.41 6.71 26.00
CA VAL A 141 -4.26 7.89 25.96
C VAL A 141 -4.32 8.48 24.55
N ILE A 142 -5.52 8.84 24.11
CA ILE A 142 -5.72 9.69 22.93
C ILE A 142 -6.11 11.07 23.43
N ASN A 143 -5.34 12.09 23.08
CA ASN A 143 -5.60 13.47 23.46
C ASN A 143 -6.43 14.22 22.40
N TYR A 144 -7.00 15.36 22.75
CA TYR A 144 -7.85 16.16 21.86
C TYR A 144 -7.13 16.55 20.55
N LYS A 145 -5.84 16.93 20.62
CA LYS A 145 -5.03 17.25 19.44
C LYS A 145 -4.99 16.11 18.40
N ASP A 146 -5.06 14.85 18.87
CA ASP A 146 -4.88 13.65 18.07
C ASP A 146 -6.17 13.17 17.40
N ILE A 147 -7.30 13.81 17.73
CA ILE A 147 -8.61 13.62 17.09
C ILE A 147 -9.11 14.87 16.37
N SER A 148 -8.38 15.98 16.39
CA SER A 148 -8.81 17.30 15.89
C SER A 148 -9.32 17.28 14.45
N TRP A 149 -8.75 16.42 13.61
CA TRP A 149 -9.19 16.24 12.23
C TRP A 149 -10.62 15.72 12.08
N THR A 150 -11.19 15.12 13.13
CA THR A 150 -12.57 14.61 13.14
C THR A 150 -13.60 15.72 13.32
N LYS A 151 -13.18 16.88 13.88
CA LYS A 151 -14.02 18.01 14.28
C LYS A 151 -15.13 17.61 15.26
N LYS A 152 -14.90 16.58 16.08
CA LYS A 152 -15.84 16.07 17.09
C LYS A 152 -15.22 16.05 18.47
N GLU A 153 -16.05 16.10 19.49
CA GLU A 153 -15.65 15.86 20.87
C GLU A 153 -15.62 14.37 21.18
N PHE A 154 -14.90 13.96 22.23
CA PHE A 154 -14.76 12.54 22.60
C PHE A 154 -16.09 11.83 22.84
N LYS A 155 -17.05 12.49 23.49
CA LYS A 155 -18.39 11.94 23.78
C LYS A 155 -19.19 11.60 22.52
N ASP A 156 -18.96 12.37 21.43
CA ASP A 156 -19.64 12.18 20.15
C ASP A 156 -18.84 11.29 19.17
N LEU A 157 -17.58 11.04 19.51
CA LEU A 157 -16.65 10.31 18.68
C LEU A 157 -16.60 8.83 19.02
N PHE A 158 -16.59 8.49 20.32
CA PHE A 158 -16.39 7.15 20.82
C PHE A 158 -17.49 6.69 21.77
N LYS A 159 -17.60 5.38 21.88
CA LYS A 159 -18.30 4.68 22.94
C LYS A 159 -17.35 3.69 23.61
N VAL A 160 -17.56 3.42 24.89
CA VAL A 160 -16.80 2.35 25.57
C VAL A 160 -17.03 1.03 24.83
N GLY A 161 -15.96 0.29 24.60
CA GLY A 161 -15.98 -0.94 23.79
C GLY A 161 -15.73 -0.73 22.29
N ASP A 162 -15.55 0.53 21.84
CA ASP A 162 -15.17 0.78 20.46
C ASP A 162 -13.75 0.30 20.17
N VAL A 163 -13.61 -0.48 19.11
CA VAL A 163 -12.34 -0.93 18.57
C VAL A 163 -11.94 0.00 17.43
N ILE A 164 -10.76 0.56 17.51
CA ILE A 164 -10.27 1.60 16.59
C ILE A 164 -8.83 1.35 16.19
N TYR A 165 -8.39 1.96 15.07
CA TYR A 165 -6.99 2.05 14.70
C TYR A 165 -6.35 3.28 15.36
N VAL A 166 -5.14 3.10 15.87
CA VAL A 166 -4.30 4.18 16.40
C VAL A 166 -2.87 4.02 15.91
N LYS A 167 -2.16 5.15 15.88
CA LYS A 167 -0.71 5.19 15.70
C LYS A 167 -0.08 5.68 17.00
N LYS A 168 0.94 4.98 17.49
CA LYS A 168 1.69 5.38 18.66
C LYS A 168 2.50 6.65 18.36
N ILE A 169 2.44 7.63 19.25
CA ILE A 169 3.22 8.89 19.17
C ILE A 169 4.37 8.82 20.17
N ASP A 170 4.07 8.54 21.43
CA ASP A 170 5.01 8.46 22.54
C ASP A 170 4.75 7.19 23.38
N SER A 171 5.37 7.09 24.55
CA SER A 171 5.23 5.95 25.46
C SER A 171 3.77 5.54 25.69
N ASP A 172 2.90 6.52 25.97
CA ASP A 172 1.50 6.28 26.34
C ASP A 172 0.50 7.04 25.45
N SER A 173 0.99 7.86 24.50
CA SER A 173 0.15 8.72 23.65
C SER A 173 -0.05 8.10 22.28
N TYR A 174 -1.30 8.18 21.80
CA TYR A 174 -1.72 7.62 20.54
C TYR A 174 -2.56 8.61 19.72
N SER A 175 -2.42 8.59 18.40
CA SER A 175 -3.29 9.34 17.49
C SER A 175 -4.31 8.43 16.82
N LEU A 176 -5.55 8.91 16.71
CA LEU A 176 -6.63 8.21 16.03
C LEU A 176 -6.32 8.06 14.54
N GLN A 177 -6.51 6.86 14.03
CA GLN A 177 -6.37 6.54 12.62
C GLN A 177 -7.67 5.97 12.04
N GLN A 178 -7.82 6.11 10.73
CA GLN A 178 -8.94 5.58 9.98
C GLN A 178 -8.42 5.00 8.68
N LEU A 179 -8.79 3.74 8.39
CA LEU A 179 -8.42 3.09 7.14
C LEU A 179 -9.06 3.86 5.97
N PRO A 180 -8.27 4.36 5.01
CA PRO A 180 -8.81 5.10 3.88
C PRO A 180 -9.79 4.25 3.05
N LYS A 181 -10.92 4.84 2.66
CA LYS A 181 -11.84 4.25 1.68
C LYS A 181 -11.38 4.46 0.24
N ILE A 182 -10.53 5.45 0.04
CA ILE A 182 -9.91 5.72 -1.25
C ILE A 182 -8.61 4.94 -1.38
N ASN A 183 -8.18 4.77 -2.61
CA ASN A 183 -6.90 4.16 -2.95
C ASN A 183 -6.24 4.92 -4.09
N GLY A 184 -4.97 4.61 -4.38
CA GLY A 184 -4.20 5.23 -5.44
C GLY A 184 -3.00 4.39 -5.82
N GLY A 185 -2.21 4.86 -6.77
CA GLY A 185 -0.94 4.27 -7.15
C GLY A 185 0.15 5.31 -7.21
N MET A 186 1.40 4.89 -7.03
CA MET A 186 2.60 5.70 -7.16
C MET A 186 3.67 4.89 -7.86
N VAL A 187 4.36 5.52 -8.81
CA VAL A 187 5.51 4.96 -9.52
C VAL A 187 6.66 5.96 -9.41
N VAL A 188 7.84 5.47 -9.10
CA VAL A 188 9.10 6.22 -9.16
C VAL A 188 9.93 5.63 -10.27
N MET A 189 10.26 6.45 -11.25
CA MET A 189 10.96 6.04 -12.45
C MET A 189 12.23 6.88 -12.65
N ASP A 190 13.30 6.24 -13.11
CA ASP A 190 14.48 6.92 -13.60
C ASP A 190 14.15 7.53 -14.98
N PRO A 191 14.22 8.87 -15.12
CA PRO A 191 13.82 9.54 -16.36
C PRO A 191 14.76 9.25 -17.55
N PHE A 192 16.00 8.84 -17.29
CA PHE A 192 16.99 8.58 -18.34
C PHE A 192 16.92 7.17 -18.88
N THR A 193 16.58 6.20 -18.03
CA THR A 193 16.58 4.78 -18.40
C THR A 193 15.18 4.18 -18.50
N GLY A 194 14.16 4.87 -18.01
CA GLY A 194 12.79 4.36 -17.90
C GLY A 194 12.62 3.24 -16.87
N ARG A 195 13.65 2.95 -16.06
CA ARG A 195 13.58 1.88 -15.05
C ARG A 195 12.69 2.27 -13.89
N VAL A 196 11.77 1.37 -13.51
CA VAL A 196 10.90 1.57 -12.35
C VAL A 196 11.67 1.22 -11.08
N LEU A 197 11.98 2.23 -10.27
CA LEU A 197 12.76 2.12 -9.04
C LEU A 197 11.89 1.83 -7.82
N ALA A 198 10.61 2.24 -7.85
CA ALA A 198 9.63 1.92 -6.83
C ALA A 198 8.21 1.93 -7.42
N LEU A 199 7.35 1.09 -6.86
CA LEU A 199 5.96 1.01 -7.28
C LEU A 199 5.08 0.60 -6.09
N SER A 200 4.00 1.36 -5.87
CA SER A 200 2.98 1.05 -4.86
C SER A 200 1.59 1.21 -5.48
N GLY A 201 0.77 0.18 -5.42
CA GLY A 201 -0.56 0.13 -6.06
C GLY A 201 -1.74 0.35 -5.12
N GLY A 202 -1.48 0.68 -3.84
CA GLY A 202 -2.54 0.88 -2.87
C GLY A 202 -2.05 1.16 -1.46
N PHE A 203 -3.00 1.39 -0.56
CA PHE A 203 -2.71 1.60 0.87
C PHE A 203 -2.18 0.34 1.55
N SER A 204 -2.79 -0.81 1.30
CA SER A 204 -2.49 -2.11 1.90
C SER A 204 -2.66 -3.21 0.86
N PHE A 205 -1.58 -3.97 0.61
CA PHE A 205 -1.62 -5.11 -0.30
C PHE A 205 -2.52 -6.22 0.25
N LYS A 206 -2.48 -6.46 1.55
CA LYS A 206 -3.33 -7.44 2.22
C LYS A 206 -4.82 -7.16 2.04
N ASN A 207 -5.21 -5.89 2.02
CA ASN A 207 -6.61 -5.49 1.85
C ASN A 207 -7.04 -5.43 0.39
N SER A 208 -6.11 -5.19 -0.53
CA SER A 208 -6.38 -5.14 -1.97
C SER A 208 -5.10 -5.39 -2.75
N GLU A 209 -5.00 -6.55 -3.38
CA GLU A 209 -3.88 -6.93 -4.25
C GLU A 209 -3.93 -6.23 -5.61
N PHE A 210 -5.05 -5.55 -5.93
CA PHE A 210 -5.21 -4.82 -7.19
C PHE A 210 -4.21 -3.66 -7.27
N ASN A 211 -3.28 -3.76 -8.22
CA ASN A 211 -2.23 -2.77 -8.43
C ASN A 211 -2.75 -1.60 -9.27
N ARG A 212 -3.06 -0.48 -8.62
CA ARG A 212 -3.61 0.70 -9.29
C ARG A 212 -2.60 1.45 -10.13
N ALA A 213 -1.32 1.18 -9.94
CA ALA A 213 -0.27 1.78 -10.75
C ALA A 213 -0.13 1.12 -12.13
N SER A 214 -0.37 -0.22 -12.22
CA SER A 214 -0.20 -0.98 -13.47
C SER A 214 -1.50 -1.55 -14.05
N GLN A 215 -2.55 -1.78 -13.22
CA GLN A 215 -3.77 -2.47 -13.67
C GLN A 215 -5.00 -1.55 -13.80
N ALA A 216 -4.98 -0.36 -13.17
CA ALA A 216 -6.13 0.53 -13.23
C ALA A 216 -6.18 1.29 -14.56
N LEU A 217 -7.10 0.94 -15.41
CA LEU A 217 -7.39 1.69 -16.62
C LEU A 217 -8.14 2.98 -16.25
N ARG A 218 -7.48 4.11 -16.39
CA ARG A 218 -8.02 5.44 -16.06
C ARG A 218 -7.80 6.40 -17.21
N GLN A 219 -8.73 7.32 -17.39
CA GLN A 219 -8.57 8.42 -18.32
C GLN A 219 -7.38 9.29 -17.90
N PRO A 220 -6.36 9.47 -18.78
CA PRO A 220 -5.14 10.19 -18.41
C PRO A 220 -5.38 11.70 -18.21
N GLY A 221 -6.40 12.27 -18.84
CA GLY A 221 -6.65 13.71 -18.80
C GLY A 221 -5.42 14.51 -19.24
N SER A 222 -5.10 15.57 -18.52
CA SER A 222 -3.96 16.44 -18.83
C SER A 222 -2.58 15.76 -18.74
N ALA A 223 -2.47 14.60 -18.12
CA ALA A 223 -1.23 13.82 -18.11
C ALA A 223 -0.83 13.31 -19.52
N PHE A 224 -1.75 13.36 -20.48
CA PHE A 224 -1.48 13.03 -21.89
C PHE A 224 -0.83 14.18 -22.68
N LYS A 225 -0.93 15.43 -22.19
CA LYS A 225 -0.39 16.61 -22.89
C LYS A 225 1.10 16.52 -23.27
N PRO A 226 2.01 15.99 -22.42
CA PRO A 226 3.42 15.87 -22.79
C PRO A 226 3.64 15.08 -24.08
N PHE A 227 2.84 14.05 -24.34
CA PHE A 227 2.94 13.26 -25.58
C PHE A 227 2.49 14.07 -26.79
N VAL A 228 1.43 14.88 -26.66
CA VAL A 228 0.97 15.79 -27.72
C VAL A 228 2.03 16.84 -28.03
N TYR A 229 2.64 17.43 -27.00
CA TYR A 229 3.69 18.43 -27.21
C TYR A 229 4.98 17.81 -27.78
N ALA A 230 5.35 16.62 -27.35
CA ALA A 230 6.50 15.90 -27.92
C ALA A 230 6.29 15.68 -29.43
N LEU A 231 5.11 15.18 -29.83
CA LEU A 231 4.77 14.98 -31.23
C LEU A 231 4.79 16.32 -32.02
N ALA A 232 4.31 17.41 -31.43
CA ALA A 232 4.36 18.73 -32.07
C ALA A 232 5.80 19.18 -32.30
N LEU A 233 6.67 19.03 -31.31
CA LEU A 233 8.09 19.38 -31.43
C LEU A 233 8.84 18.53 -32.48
N GLU A 234 8.45 17.26 -32.66
CA GLU A 234 8.97 16.41 -33.73
C GLU A 234 8.48 16.82 -35.12
N ASN A 235 7.39 17.59 -35.19
CA ASN A 235 6.80 18.08 -36.46
C ASN A 235 6.99 19.60 -36.63
N GLU A 236 8.19 20.10 -36.38
CA GLU A 236 8.64 21.47 -36.64
C GLU A 236 7.98 22.57 -35.79
N TYR A 237 7.09 22.22 -34.83
CA TYR A 237 6.61 23.20 -33.84
C TYR A 237 7.69 23.54 -32.84
N THR A 238 7.63 24.75 -32.32
CA THR A 238 8.52 25.24 -31.26
C THR A 238 7.71 25.66 -30.03
N PRO A 239 8.32 25.84 -28.85
CA PRO A 239 7.59 26.36 -27.68
C PRO A 239 6.93 27.74 -27.89
N SER A 240 7.36 28.46 -28.89
CA SER A 240 6.82 29.78 -29.28
C SER A 240 5.88 29.73 -30.48
N SER A 241 5.58 28.55 -31.03
CA SER A 241 4.61 28.41 -32.12
C SER A 241 3.22 28.84 -31.68
N LEU A 242 2.59 29.70 -32.45
CA LEU A 242 1.24 30.16 -32.18
C LEU A 242 0.24 29.11 -32.67
N ILE A 243 -0.70 28.75 -31.82
CA ILE A 243 -1.80 27.84 -32.13
C ILE A 243 -3.09 28.63 -32.00
N LEU A 244 -3.95 28.54 -33.02
CA LEU A 244 -5.25 29.16 -32.96
C LEU A 244 -6.17 28.42 -31.99
N ASP A 245 -6.52 29.08 -30.89
CA ASP A 245 -7.51 28.58 -29.94
C ASP A 245 -8.92 28.95 -30.40
N ALA A 246 -9.43 28.19 -31.35
CA ALA A 246 -10.76 28.38 -31.92
C ALA A 246 -11.70 27.23 -31.52
N PRO A 247 -13.03 27.48 -31.49
CA PRO A 247 -13.99 26.42 -31.22
C PRO A 247 -13.84 25.26 -32.22
N LEU A 248 -13.52 24.08 -31.72
CA LEU A 248 -13.42 22.85 -32.51
C LEU A 248 -14.71 22.04 -32.34
N VAL A 249 -15.32 21.67 -33.44
CA VAL A 249 -16.49 20.78 -33.45
C VAL A 249 -16.16 19.57 -34.30
N LEU A 250 -16.07 18.41 -33.67
CA LEU A 250 -15.86 17.15 -34.36
C LEU A 250 -17.17 16.38 -34.48
N ASP A 251 -17.47 15.96 -35.70
CA ASP A 251 -18.58 15.06 -35.99
C ASP A 251 -18.09 13.62 -35.72
N GLN A 252 -18.74 12.96 -34.79
CA GLN A 252 -18.34 11.60 -34.39
C GLN A 252 -19.15 10.49 -35.10
N GLY A 253 -20.04 10.86 -36.01
CA GLY A 253 -20.89 9.94 -36.77
C GLY A 253 -22.39 10.12 -36.45
N VAL A 254 -23.22 9.36 -37.17
CA VAL A 254 -24.69 9.59 -37.25
C VAL A 254 -25.40 9.42 -35.89
N ASP A 255 -24.88 8.59 -34.99
CA ASP A 255 -25.53 8.29 -33.71
C ASP A 255 -24.85 8.92 -32.48
N LEU A 256 -23.81 9.74 -32.68
CA LEU A 256 -23.07 10.34 -31.59
C LEU A 256 -23.24 11.88 -31.58
N LYS A 257 -23.35 12.44 -30.38
CA LYS A 257 -23.37 13.91 -30.23
C LYS A 257 -22.06 14.52 -30.71
N LYS A 258 -22.13 15.63 -31.43
CA LYS A 258 -20.94 16.37 -31.83
C LYS A 258 -20.11 16.73 -30.61
N TRP A 259 -18.83 16.40 -30.65
CA TRP A 259 -17.90 16.72 -29.58
C TRP A 259 -17.43 18.19 -29.70
N LYS A 260 -17.67 18.95 -28.67
CA LYS A 260 -17.27 20.35 -28.55
C LYS A 260 -16.45 20.50 -27.27
N PRO A 261 -15.13 20.45 -27.36
CA PRO A 261 -14.29 20.74 -26.19
C PRO A 261 -14.39 22.24 -25.83
N GLU A 262 -14.43 22.50 -24.55
CA GLU A 262 -14.42 23.86 -23.99
C GLU A 262 -13.20 23.98 -23.07
N ASN A 263 -12.58 25.16 -23.07
CA ASN A 263 -11.50 25.49 -22.14
C ASN A 263 -12.09 25.84 -20.77
N TYR A 264 -11.47 25.33 -19.72
CA TYR A 264 -11.79 25.71 -18.35
C TYR A 264 -10.93 26.92 -17.94
N GLY A 265 -11.46 28.12 -18.07
CA GLY A 265 -10.81 29.35 -17.64
C GLY A 265 -10.63 30.38 -18.70
#